data_3cc616e581ca02740e7c0b05d6000e82
#
_entry.id   3cc616e581ca02740e7c0b05d6000e82
#
_cell.length_a   1.000
_cell.length_b   1.000
_cell.length_c   1.000
_cell.angle_alpha   90.00
_cell.angle_beta   90.00
_cell.angle_gamma   90.00
#
_symmetry.space_group_name_H-M   'P 1'
#
loop_
_entity.id
_entity.type
_entity.pdbx_description
1 polymer ?
#
loop_
_entity_poly.entity_id
_entity_poly.type
_entity_poly.pdbx_seq_one_letter_code
_entity_poly.pdbx_strand_id
1 'polypeptide(L)'
;MAPPNKLPTRKLAKNGPEISAVGFGMMGLSIAYGVAGSDEERFRVLDRAWELGCTNWDTSDFYGDCEDLIGKWFKLHPERRDDIFLASKFAIKVAVKKDGSYDFSVDSSPESCRAACELALQRMNVDSIDLYYIHRIDKVTPIEKTMEELSKLKIEGKIKYIGISECSSSALRRAYAVHPVAAVQVEYNPWDIDIENESGTDLLATARELGVTVFAYSPLGRGIMTGKYKSKDDFEPADTRRFYPRYNDENFPKNLKLVERFQEMAARKGCTSGQLALAWILAQGDDIIPIPGTKKIKYLEENVAAVNVTLTKEEEQDIRKMVNEAGIAGDRFERLGPYSDSAPL
;
A
#
# COMPACT_ATOMS: atom_id res chain seq x y z
N MET A 1 -10.25 24.85 2.62
CA MET A 1 -11.24 24.66 1.50
C MET A 1 -11.22 23.18 1.17
N ALA A 2 -12.37 22.54 1.02
CA ALA A 2 -12.43 21.12 0.62
C ALA A 2 -11.85 20.92 -0.80
N PRO A 3 -11.37 19.70 -1.13
CA PRO A 3 -10.90 19.38 -2.48
C PRO A 3 -11.95 19.76 -3.52
N PRO A 4 -11.55 20.34 -4.67
CA PRO A 4 -12.50 20.76 -5.72
C PRO A 4 -13.22 19.59 -6.40
N ASN A 5 -12.60 18.40 -6.39
CA ASN A 5 -13.17 17.16 -6.91
C ASN A 5 -13.39 16.16 -5.80
N LYS A 6 -14.35 15.26 -5.98
CA LYS A 6 -14.62 14.16 -5.06
C LYS A 6 -14.57 12.83 -5.81
N LEU A 7 -13.78 11.90 -5.29
CA LEU A 7 -13.79 10.51 -5.73
C LEU A 7 -14.94 9.74 -5.05
N PRO A 8 -15.39 8.63 -5.63
CA PRO A 8 -16.16 7.64 -4.89
C PRO A 8 -15.42 7.27 -3.60
N THR A 9 -16.20 6.98 -2.55
CA THR A 9 -15.66 6.61 -1.25
C THR A 9 -15.93 5.14 -0.93
N ARG A 10 -15.14 4.60 0.00
CA ARG A 10 -15.36 3.30 0.64
C ARG A 10 -15.24 3.46 2.14
N LYS A 11 -16.04 2.70 2.85
CA LYS A 11 -16.05 2.74 4.30
C LYS A 11 -14.85 1.99 4.87
N LEU A 12 -14.11 2.64 5.76
CA LEU A 12 -13.03 2.00 6.52
C LEU A 12 -13.62 1.11 7.61
N ALA A 13 -13.43 -0.20 7.51
CA ALA A 13 -13.98 -1.17 8.45
C ALA A 13 -15.49 -1.00 8.68
N LYS A 14 -16.06 -1.66 9.69
CA LYS A 14 -17.52 -1.60 9.96
C LYS A 14 -18.01 -0.21 10.38
N ASN A 15 -17.19 0.53 11.13
CA ASN A 15 -17.61 1.76 11.83
C ASN A 15 -16.69 2.95 11.59
N GLY A 16 -15.78 2.87 10.62
CA GLY A 16 -14.86 3.94 10.27
C GLY A 16 -15.48 4.99 9.33
N PRO A 17 -14.68 5.99 8.92
CA PRO A 17 -15.10 7.04 8.01
C PRO A 17 -15.19 6.52 6.57
N GLU A 18 -15.88 7.32 5.75
CA GLU A 18 -15.78 7.21 4.29
C GLU A 18 -14.46 7.85 3.83
N ILE A 19 -13.65 7.11 3.08
CA ILE A 19 -12.37 7.56 2.53
C ILE A 19 -12.33 7.32 1.03
N SER A 20 -11.48 8.03 0.28
CA SER A 20 -11.42 7.86 -1.18
C SER A 20 -11.11 6.41 -1.55
N ALA A 21 -11.90 5.86 -2.49
CA ALA A 21 -11.85 4.45 -2.92
C ALA A 21 -10.52 4.06 -3.59
N VAL A 22 -9.76 5.06 -4.05
CA VAL A 22 -8.37 4.91 -4.51
C VAL A 22 -7.52 5.82 -3.65
N GLY A 23 -6.52 5.25 -3.00
CA GLY A 23 -5.56 6.01 -2.20
C GLY A 23 -4.30 6.37 -3.00
N PHE A 24 -3.38 7.08 -2.34
CA PHE A 24 -2.12 7.51 -2.90
C PHE A 24 -0.96 6.92 -2.09
N GLY A 25 -0.28 5.90 -2.63
CA GLY A 25 0.93 5.31 -2.07
C GLY A 25 2.14 6.22 -2.32
N MET A 26 2.79 6.67 -1.26
CA MET A 26 3.80 7.75 -1.35
C MET A 26 5.25 7.26 -1.37
N MET A 27 5.50 5.95 -1.23
CA MET A 27 6.87 5.40 -1.22
C MET A 27 7.73 5.89 -2.40
N GLY A 28 7.16 5.90 -3.60
CA GLY A 28 7.87 6.28 -4.82
C GLY A 28 8.26 7.77 -4.90
N LEU A 29 7.72 8.64 -4.04
CA LEU A 29 8.12 10.04 -3.98
C LEU A 29 9.53 10.22 -3.41
N SER A 30 9.97 9.31 -2.54
CA SER A 30 11.21 9.45 -1.79
C SER A 30 12.21 8.31 -2.02
N ILE A 31 11.75 7.06 -2.25
CA ILE A 31 12.64 5.88 -2.39
C ILE A 31 12.15 4.90 -3.47
N ALA A 32 12.95 3.87 -3.71
CA ALA A 32 12.68 2.63 -4.44
C ALA A 32 12.67 2.72 -5.98
N TYR A 33 12.16 3.76 -6.59
CA TYR A 33 11.94 3.83 -8.04
C TYR A 33 12.79 4.96 -8.68
N GLY A 34 14.11 4.87 -8.55
CA GLY A 34 15.05 5.87 -9.04
C GLY A 34 15.16 7.08 -8.10
N VAL A 35 15.75 8.17 -8.59
CA VAL A 35 16.02 9.37 -7.80
C VAL A 35 14.72 10.11 -7.46
N ALA A 36 14.61 10.59 -6.21
CA ALA A 36 13.55 11.49 -5.78
C ALA A 36 13.70 12.85 -6.50
N GLY A 37 12.58 13.47 -6.85
CA GLY A 37 12.56 14.83 -7.38
C GLY A 37 12.80 15.88 -6.29
N SER A 38 12.87 17.16 -6.70
CA SER A 38 12.91 18.28 -5.74
C SER A 38 11.61 18.35 -4.92
N ASP A 39 11.65 19.07 -3.80
CA ASP A 39 10.44 19.28 -2.98
C ASP A 39 9.33 19.95 -3.80
N GLU A 40 9.65 20.91 -4.65
CA GLU A 40 8.67 21.60 -5.50
C GLU A 40 8.01 20.65 -6.51
N GLU A 41 8.77 19.74 -7.11
CA GLU A 41 8.21 18.74 -8.02
C GLU A 41 7.28 17.78 -7.28
N ARG A 42 7.68 17.33 -6.08
CA ARG A 42 6.88 16.43 -5.25
C ARG A 42 5.64 17.12 -4.70
N PHE A 43 5.73 18.39 -4.29
CA PHE A 43 4.57 19.19 -3.85
C PHE A 43 3.52 19.33 -4.95
N ARG A 44 3.91 19.53 -6.21
CA ARG A 44 2.94 19.54 -7.32
C ARG A 44 2.16 18.23 -7.44
N VAL A 45 2.79 17.10 -7.12
CA VAL A 45 2.09 15.81 -7.11
C VAL A 45 1.10 15.73 -5.93
N LEU A 46 1.49 16.22 -4.73
CA LEU A 46 0.61 16.28 -3.56
C LEU A 46 -0.57 17.23 -3.79
N ASP A 47 -0.31 18.43 -4.34
CA ASP A 47 -1.36 19.39 -4.72
C ASP A 47 -2.34 18.75 -5.69
N ARG A 48 -1.82 18.07 -6.72
CA ARG A 48 -2.67 17.41 -7.71
C ARG A 48 -3.47 16.25 -7.12
N ALA A 49 -2.90 15.47 -6.19
CA ALA A 49 -3.64 14.41 -5.50
C ALA A 49 -4.82 15.00 -4.71
N TRP A 50 -4.59 16.06 -3.95
CA TRP A 50 -5.64 16.78 -3.23
C TRP A 50 -6.69 17.36 -4.18
N GLU A 51 -6.30 18.04 -5.26
CA GLU A 51 -7.23 18.60 -6.26
C GLU A 51 -8.13 17.53 -6.89
N LEU A 52 -7.61 16.34 -7.13
CA LEU A 52 -8.37 15.21 -7.69
C LEU A 52 -9.29 14.53 -6.66
N GLY A 53 -9.24 14.92 -5.38
CA GLY A 53 -9.96 14.25 -4.31
C GLY A 53 -9.35 12.90 -3.89
N CYS A 54 -8.12 12.62 -4.31
CA CYS A 54 -7.34 11.45 -3.86
C CYS A 54 -6.71 11.79 -2.50
N THR A 55 -7.52 11.74 -1.45
CA THR A 55 -7.19 12.24 -0.11
C THR A 55 -6.85 11.14 0.90
N ASN A 56 -6.80 9.90 0.51
CA ASN A 56 -6.34 8.78 1.31
C ASN A 56 -4.85 8.55 1.01
N TRP A 57 -3.97 9.09 1.88
CA TRP A 57 -2.51 9.11 1.69
C TRP A 57 -1.81 8.09 2.56
N ASP A 58 -0.92 7.30 1.97
CA ASP A 58 -0.21 6.21 2.63
C ASP A 58 1.31 6.40 2.57
N THR A 59 1.93 6.64 3.72
CA THR A 59 3.38 6.74 3.91
C THR A 59 3.91 5.75 4.94
N SER A 60 5.18 5.89 5.36
CA SER A 60 5.85 5.11 6.41
C SER A 60 7.12 5.83 6.87
N ASP A 61 7.54 5.60 8.11
CA ASP A 61 8.83 6.00 8.65
C ASP A 61 10.02 5.45 7.84
N PHE A 62 9.80 4.33 7.16
CA PHE A 62 10.77 3.66 6.29
C PHE A 62 10.96 4.33 4.92
N TYR A 63 10.07 5.22 4.49
CA TYR A 63 10.08 5.78 3.12
C TYR A 63 10.96 7.03 2.99
N GLY A 64 12.20 6.97 3.51
CA GLY A 64 13.17 8.06 3.42
C GLY A 64 12.66 9.35 4.08
N ASP A 65 12.60 10.43 3.33
CA ASP A 65 12.15 11.75 3.80
C ASP A 65 10.65 12.00 3.60
N CYS A 66 9.85 10.96 3.28
CA CYS A 66 8.45 11.14 2.89
C CYS A 66 7.59 11.78 3.97
N GLU A 67 7.79 11.40 5.26
CA GLU A 67 7.10 12.03 6.38
C GLU A 67 7.47 13.51 6.53
N ASP A 68 8.75 13.85 6.37
CA ASP A 68 9.23 15.26 6.39
C ASP A 68 8.65 16.06 5.21
N LEU A 69 8.56 15.45 4.02
CA LEU A 69 7.94 16.04 2.84
C LEU A 69 6.48 16.40 3.10
N ILE A 70 5.71 15.48 3.68
CA ILE A 70 4.31 15.70 4.08
C ILE A 70 4.23 16.85 5.10
N GLY A 71 5.10 16.85 6.10
CA GLY A 71 5.15 17.90 7.13
C GLY A 71 5.44 19.28 6.54
N LYS A 72 6.36 19.39 5.58
CA LYS A 72 6.62 20.63 4.85
C LYS A 72 5.39 21.06 4.05
N TRP A 73 4.70 20.14 3.39
CA TRP A 73 3.49 20.44 2.63
C TRP A 73 2.34 20.91 3.52
N PHE A 74 2.10 20.29 4.69
CA PHE A 74 1.10 20.76 5.65
C PHE A 74 1.45 22.13 6.26
N LYS A 75 2.74 22.46 6.40
CA LYS A 75 3.14 23.83 6.80
C LYS A 75 2.76 24.89 5.77
N LEU A 76 2.78 24.52 4.48
CA LEU A 76 2.35 25.41 3.40
C LEU A 76 0.81 25.45 3.28
N HIS A 77 0.12 24.37 3.65
CA HIS A 77 -1.32 24.17 3.48
C HIS A 77 -1.97 23.62 4.75
N PRO A 78 -1.89 24.30 5.91
CA PRO A 78 -2.41 23.79 7.17
C PRO A 78 -3.93 23.53 7.11
N GLU A 79 -4.65 24.29 6.29
CA GLU A 79 -6.10 24.15 6.08
C GLU A 79 -6.51 22.84 5.39
N ARG A 80 -5.57 22.11 4.78
CA ARG A 80 -5.85 20.87 4.05
C ARG A 80 -5.65 19.62 4.91
N ARG A 81 -5.15 19.76 6.16
CA ARG A 81 -4.93 18.59 7.03
C ARG A 81 -6.20 17.79 7.26
N ASP A 82 -7.32 18.45 7.48
CA ASP A 82 -8.60 17.82 7.75
C ASP A 82 -9.23 17.12 6.52
N ASP A 83 -8.79 17.48 5.32
CA ASP A 83 -9.23 16.82 4.09
C ASP A 83 -8.51 15.47 3.87
N ILE A 84 -7.33 15.27 4.46
CA ILE A 84 -6.47 14.14 4.21
C ILE A 84 -6.67 13.05 5.27
N PHE A 85 -7.05 11.85 4.84
CA PHE A 85 -6.92 10.64 5.62
C PHE A 85 -5.48 10.14 5.52
N LEU A 86 -4.70 10.37 6.57
CA LEU A 86 -3.26 10.16 6.60
C LEU A 86 -2.91 8.84 7.29
N ALA A 87 -2.23 7.95 6.54
CA ALA A 87 -1.69 6.72 7.09
C ALA A 87 -0.17 6.73 7.14
N SER A 88 0.41 6.25 8.24
CA SER A 88 1.84 5.95 8.36
C SER A 88 2.09 4.61 9.05
N LYS A 89 3.34 4.14 9.08
CA LYS A 89 3.74 2.80 9.52
C LYS A 89 5.06 2.86 10.28
N PHE A 90 5.30 1.86 11.15
CA PHE A 90 6.55 1.67 11.88
C PHE A 90 6.99 0.20 11.87
N ALA A 91 8.11 -0.10 12.43
CA ALA A 91 8.75 -1.38 12.72
C ALA A 91 9.91 -1.75 11.80
N ILE A 92 9.98 -1.30 10.54
CA ILE A 92 11.14 -1.57 9.70
C ILE A 92 12.27 -0.63 10.08
N LYS A 93 13.41 -1.21 10.45
CA LYS A 93 14.65 -0.48 10.80
C LYS A 93 15.70 -0.70 9.72
N VAL A 94 16.44 0.35 9.41
CA VAL A 94 17.55 0.31 8.46
C VAL A 94 18.80 0.82 9.14
N ALA A 95 19.85 0.01 9.11
CA ALA A 95 21.18 0.41 9.52
C ALA A 95 22.13 0.39 8.31
N VAL A 96 23.00 1.38 8.21
CA VAL A 96 24.04 1.39 7.20
C VAL A 96 25.27 0.70 7.80
N LYS A 97 25.72 -0.40 7.18
CA LYS A 97 26.92 -1.12 7.60
C LYS A 97 28.19 -0.34 7.22
N LYS A 98 29.32 -0.73 7.81
CA LYS A 98 30.64 -0.08 7.56
C LYS A 98 31.08 -0.17 6.09
N ASP A 99 30.60 -1.16 5.35
CA ASP A 99 30.88 -1.36 3.93
C ASP A 99 29.91 -0.59 3.01
N GLY A 100 29.02 0.23 3.60
CA GLY A 100 28.00 0.99 2.87
C GLY A 100 26.76 0.17 2.48
N SER A 101 26.69 -1.11 2.80
CA SER A 101 25.49 -1.91 2.58
C SER A 101 24.43 -1.63 3.64
N TYR A 102 23.16 -1.95 3.30
CA TYR A 102 22.04 -1.78 4.21
C TYR A 102 21.72 -3.06 4.95
N ASP A 103 21.51 -2.95 6.26
CA ASP A 103 20.98 -4.00 7.10
C ASP A 103 19.54 -3.69 7.46
N PHE A 104 18.64 -4.66 7.26
CA PHE A 104 17.24 -4.52 7.55
C PHE A 104 16.87 -5.38 8.74
N SER A 105 16.23 -4.79 9.72
CA SER A 105 15.65 -5.50 10.86
C SER A 105 14.22 -5.04 11.09
N VAL A 106 13.49 -5.80 11.88
CA VAL A 106 12.11 -5.48 12.27
C VAL A 106 12.05 -5.40 13.78
N ASP A 107 11.41 -4.36 14.29
CA ASP A 107 11.19 -4.15 15.71
C ASP A 107 9.77 -3.59 15.92
N SER A 108 8.85 -4.48 16.23
CA SER A 108 7.45 -4.16 16.52
C SER A 108 7.17 -4.04 18.03
N SER A 109 8.19 -3.89 18.87
CA SER A 109 8.06 -3.71 20.31
C SER A 109 7.20 -2.49 20.67
N PRO A 110 6.58 -2.48 21.87
CA PRO A 110 5.84 -1.34 22.40
C PRO A 110 6.67 -0.05 22.42
N GLU A 111 7.93 -0.15 22.82
CA GLU A 111 8.88 0.98 22.90
C GLU A 111 9.16 1.56 21.52
N SER A 112 9.42 0.71 20.53
CA SER A 112 9.63 1.11 19.14
C SER A 112 8.38 1.72 18.54
N CYS A 113 7.19 1.14 18.84
CA CYS A 113 5.90 1.65 18.40
C CYS A 113 5.67 3.10 18.85
N ARG A 114 5.85 3.37 20.15
CA ARG A 114 5.65 4.71 20.72
C ARG A 114 6.65 5.72 20.16
N ALA A 115 7.93 5.38 20.21
CA ALA A 115 8.99 6.28 19.76
C ALA A 115 8.82 6.64 18.26
N ALA A 116 8.49 5.67 17.43
CA ALA A 116 8.25 5.90 16.00
C ALA A 116 7.00 6.73 15.73
N CYS A 117 5.91 6.51 16.48
CA CYS A 117 4.69 7.30 16.37
C CYS A 117 4.94 8.78 16.71
N GLU A 118 5.63 9.04 17.81
CA GLU A 118 5.94 10.41 18.24
C GLU A 118 6.86 11.12 17.25
N LEU A 119 7.83 10.41 16.69
CA LEU A 119 8.69 10.96 15.64
C LEU A 119 7.92 11.22 14.35
N ALA A 120 7.01 10.33 13.94
CA ALA A 120 6.17 10.49 12.75
C ALA A 120 5.26 11.72 12.86
N LEU A 121 4.62 11.93 14.03
CA LEU A 121 3.82 13.12 14.31
C LEU A 121 4.63 14.41 14.18
N GLN A 122 5.84 14.40 14.72
CA GLN A 122 6.78 15.54 14.64
C GLN A 122 7.20 15.83 13.19
N ARG A 123 7.63 14.79 12.44
CA ARG A 123 8.05 14.92 11.05
C ARG A 123 6.94 15.43 10.14
N MET A 124 5.76 14.82 10.25
CA MET A 124 4.59 15.21 9.46
C MET A 124 3.94 16.51 9.94
N ASN A 125 4.36 17.05 11.09
CA ASN A 125 3.82 18.29 11.67
C ASN A 125 2.30 18.20 11.87
N VAL A 126 1.84 17.12 12.49
CA VAL A 126 0.41 16.85 12.78
C VAL A 126 0.22 16.40 14.22
N ASP A 127 -0.96 16.67 14.78
CA ASP A 127 -1.32 16.25 16.13
C ASP A 127 -1.78 14.79 16.19
N SER A 128 -2.27 14.25 15.07
CA SER A 128 -2.74 12.87 14.98
C SER A 128 -2.54 12.27 13.59
N ILE A 129 -2.31 10.94 13.56
CA ILE A 129 -2.29 10.10 12.35
C ILE A 129 -3.65 9.40 12.26
N ASP A 130 -4.29 9.40 11.09
CA ASP A 130 -5.59 8.77 10.95
C ASP A 130 -5.51 7.24 11.02
N LEU A 131 -4.53 6.61 10.36
CA LEU A 131 -4.35 5.17 10.38
C LEU A 131 -2.87 4.82 10.60
N TYR A 132 -2.55 4.13 11.68
CA TYR A 132 -1.17 3.78 12.02
C TYR A 132 -0.96 2.28 11.99
N TYR A 133 0.02 1.83 11.19
CA TYR A 133 0.26 0.42 10.93
C TYR A 133 1.48 -0.14 11.64
N ILE A 134 1.39 -1.39 12.06
CA ILE A 134 2.55 -2.27 12.18
C ILE A 134 2.96 -2.64 10.75
N HIS A 135 4.14 -2.16 10.28
CA HIS A 135 4.60 -2.39 8.89
C HIS A 135 5.01 -3.84 8.66
N ARG A 136 5.69 -4.43 9.66
CA ARG A 136 6.06 -5.86 9.72
C ARG A 136 6.04 -6.35 11.15
N ILE A 137 5.72 -7.62 11.36
CA ILE A 137 5.81 -8.28 12.66
C ILE A 137 7.21 -8.85 12.82
N ASP A 138 7.87 -8.58 13.97
CA ASP A 138 9.26 -8.98 14.21
C ASP A 138 9.45 -10.46 14.60
N LYS A 139 8.38 -11.20 14.84
CA LYS A 139 8.37 -12.61 15.26
C LYS A 139 9.00 -12.86 16.64
N VAL A 140 9.31 -11.81 17.39
CA VAL A 140 9.90 -11.85 18.74
C VAL A 140 8.92 -11.28 19.76
N THR A 141 8.31 -10.14 19.43
CA THR A 141 7.30 -9.49 20.25
C THR A 141 5.92 -10.11 20.02
N PRO A 142 5.23 -10.62 21.04
CA PRO A 142 3.84 -11.03 20.90
C PRO A 142 2.99 -9.85 20.39
N ILE A 143 2.16 -10.08 19.37
CA ILE A 143 1.35 -9.03 18.73
C ILE A 143 0.45 -8.30 19.74
N GLU A 144 0.01 -9.01 20.77
CA GLU A 144 -0.82 -8.46 21.83
C GLU A 144 -0.14 -7.29 22.52
N LYS A 145 1.18 -7.37 22.77
CA LYS A 145 1.96 -6.30 23.43
C LYS A 145 2.04 -5.03 22.57
N THR A 146 2.25 -5.21 21.28
CA THR A 146 2.23 -4.10 20.32
C THR A 146 0.84 -3.47 20.23
N MET A 147 -0.21 -4.29 20.21
CA MET A 147 -1.61 -3.82 20.17
C MET A 147 -2.03 -3.09 21.43
N GLU A 148 -1.56 -3.51 22.61
CA GLU A 148 -1.75 -2.80 23.88
C GLU A 148 -1.18 -1.37 23.80
N GLU A 149 0.00 -1.20 23.20
CA GLU A 149 0.62 0.12 23.05
C GLU A 149 -0.09 0.98 22.00
N LEU A 150 -0.46 0.41 20.84
CA LEU A 150 -1.27 1.11 19.85
C LEU A 150 -2.62 1.57 20.42
N SER A 151 -3.22 0.78 21.30
CA SER A 151 -4.45 1.14 21.99
C SER A 151 -4.26 2.35 22.93
N LYS A 152 -3.11 2.44 23.63
CA LYS A 152 -2.75 3.62 24.43
C LYS A 152 -2.57 4.87 23.58
N LEU A 153 -1.81 4.76 22.47
CA LEU A 153 -1.62 5.86 21.52
C LEU A 153 -2.96 6.37 20.96
N LYS A 154 -3.92 5.47 20.74
CA LYS A 154 -5.28 5.84 20.32
C LYS A 154 -6.05 6.56 21.44
N ILE A 155 -5.98 6.10 22.68
CA ILE A 155 -6.59 6.76 23.83
C ILE A 155 -5.99 8.17 24.04
N GLU A 156 -4.69 8.33 23.82
CA GLU A 156 -3.97 9.61 23.85
C GLU A 156 -4.34 10.54 22.68
N GLY A 157 -5.10 10.06 21.67
CA GLY A 157 -5.50 10.83 20.49
C GLY A 157 -4.39 10.98 19.44
N LYS A 158 -3.24 10.32 19.61
CA LYS A 158 -2.12 10.37 18.65
C LYS A 158 -2.40 9.62 17.37
N ILE A 159 -3.23 8.57 17.43
CA ILE A 159 -3.70 7.82 16.26
C ILE A 159 -5.21 7.60 16.35
N LYS A 160 -5.90 7.50 15.20
CA LYS A 160 -7.36 7.29 15.20
C LYS A 160 -7.73 5.82 14.93
N TYR A 161 -7.04 5.16 14.00
CA TYR A 161 -7.28 3.78 13.62
C TYR A 161 -5.97 2.99 13.62
N ILE A 162 -6.09 1.68 13.87
CA ILE A 162 -4.97 0.73 13.92
C ILE A 162 -5.02 -0.15 12.69
N GLY A 163 -3.86 -0.36 12.04
CA GLY A 163 -3.69 -1.29 10.93
C GLY A 163 -2.51 -2.23 11.13
N ILE A 164 -2.46 -3.29 10.34
CA ILE A 164 -1.33 -4.24 10.32
C ILE A 164 -1.01 -4.55 8.85
N SER A 165 0.28 -4.59 8.50
CA SER A 165 0.70 -4.96 7.16
C SER A 165 1.38 -6.33 7.15
N GLU A 166 1.10 -7.12 6.10
CA GLU A 166 1.74 -8.43 5.83
C GLU A 166 1.69 -9.41 7.02
N CYS A 167 0.57 -9.44 7.73
CA CYS A 167 0.33 -10.39 8.82
C CYS A 167 -0.38 -11.67 8.31
N SER A 168 -0.22 -12.77 9.05
CA SER A 168 -1.03 -13.96 8.87
C SER A 168 -2.47 -13.76 9.38
N SER A 169 -3.39 -14.63 8.96
CA SER A 169 -4.75 -14.68 9.52
C SER A 169 -4.76 -14.93 11.03
N SER A 170 -3.84 -15.77 11.53
CA SER A 170 -3.66 -16.04 12.95
C SER A 170 -3.27 -14.77 13.70
N ALA A 171 -2.24 -14.05 13.22
CA ALA A 171 -1.79 -12.80 13.83
C ALA A 171 -2.89 -11.72 13.80
N LEU A 172 -3.65 -11.61 12.70
CA LEU A 172 -4.76 -10.66 12.59
C LEU A 172 -5.86 -10.95 13.63
N ARG A 173 -6.24 -12.23 13.81
CA ARG A 173 -7.25 -12.62 14.82
C ARG A 173 -6.78 -12.31 16.23
N ARG A 174 -5.53 -12.62 16.56
CA ARG A 174 -4.93 -12.33 17.87
C ARG A 174 -4.89 -10.83 18.15
N ALA A 175 -4.45 -10.03 17.17
CA ALA A 175 -4.44 -8.57 17.27
C ALA A 175 -5.86 -8.00 17.47
N TYR A 176 -6.82 -8.48 16.68
CA TYR A 176 -8.22 -8.04 16.74
C TYR A 176 -8.88 -8.34 18.10
N ALA A 177 -8.49 -9.44 18.76
CA ALA A 177 -8.96 -9.80 20.08
C ALA A 177 -8.54 -8.81 21.18
N VAL A 178 -7.40 -8.12 21.01
CA VAL A 178 -6.95 -7.06 21.94
C VAL A 178 -7.66 -5.74 21.67
N HIS A 179 -7.72 -5.33 20.41
CA HIS A 179 -8.36 -4.10 19.98
C HIS A 179 -8.79 -4.23 18.50
N PRO A 180 -9.96 -3.69 18.09
CA PRO A 180 -10.37 -3.71 16.69
C PRO A 180 -9.29 -3.14 15.76
N VAL A 181 -8.91 -3.94 14.77
CA VAL A 181 -8.05 -3.55 13.66
C VAL A 181 -8.93 -3.01 12.54
N ALA A 182 -8.62 -1.82 12.03
CA ALA A 182 -9.42 -1.19 10.99
C ALA A 182 -8.98 -1.59 9.58
N ALA A 183 -7.69 -1.89 9.42
CA ALA A 183 -7.12 -2.16 8.10
C ALA A 183 -6.02 -3.23 8.15
N VAL A 184 -5.96 -4.06 7.13
CA VAL A 184 -4.81 -4.87 6.78
C VAL A 184 -4.24 -4.38 5.45
N GLN A 185 -2.91 -4.17 5.38
CA GLN A 185 -2.26 -3.75 4.14
C GLN A 185 -1.39 -4.86 3.59
N VAL A 186 -1.67 -5.28 2.35
CA VAL A 186 -1.03 -6.44 1.70
C VAL A 186 -0.83 -6.19 0.21
N GLU A 187 0.09 -6.92 -0.40
CA GLU A 187 0.17 -6.96 -1.86
C GLU A 187 -1.08 -7.66 -2.40
N TYR A 188 -1.80 -6.97 -3.31
CA TYR A 188 -2.94 -7.54 -4.00
C TYR A 188 -3.12 -6.89 -5.37
N ASN A 189 -3.05 -7.69 -6.40
CA ASN A 189 -3.15 -7.26 -7.79
C ASN A 189 -3.30 -8.49 -8.70
N PRO A 190 -3.53 -8.35 -10.03
CA PRO A 190 -3.67 -9.49 -10.94
C PRO A 190 -2.46 -10.45 -11.01
N TRP A 191 -1.30 -10.06 -10.50
CA TRP A 191 -0.12 -10.93 -10.38
C TRP A 191 0.01 -11.57 -8.99
N ASP A 192 -0.77 -11.13 -8.03
CA ASP A 192 -0.69 -11.60 -6.64
C ASP A 192 -2.07 -11.65 -6.02
N ILE A 193 -2.62 -12.85 -5.93
CA ILE A 193 -3.92 -13.14 -5.33
C ILE A 193 -3.80 -14.07 -4.12
N ASP A 194 -2.60 -14.22 -3.57
CA ASP A 194 -2.30 -15.18 -2.49
C ASP A 194 -3.21 -15.00 -1.28
N ILE A 195 -3.60 -13.76 -0.95
CA ILE A 195 -4.51 -13.48 0.19
C ILE A 195 -5.87 -14.17 0.08
N GLU A 196 -6.25 -14.66 -1.10
CA GLU A 196 -7.51 -15.35 -1.36
C GLU A 196 -7.47 -16.85 -1.03
N ASN A 197 -6.29 -17.39 -0.71
CA ASN A 197 -6.07 -18.82 -0.53
C ASN A 197 -5.05 -19.12 0.59
N GLU A 198 -4.73 -20.41 0.80
CA GLU A 198 -3.80 -20.88 1.84
C GLU A 198 -2.39 -20.29 1.72
N SER A 199 -1.90 -19.95 0.52
CA SER A 199 -0.58 -19.31 0.34
C SER A 199 -0.49 -17.98 1.07
N GLY A 200 -1.61 -17.23 1.11
CA GLY A 200 -1.76 -15.99 1.87
C GLY A 200 -2.53 -16.17 3.18
N THR A 201 -2.55 -17.38 3.74
CA THR A 201 -3.23 -17.74 5.00
C THR A 201 -4.73 -17.45 5.00
N ASP A 202 -5.39 -17.44 3.85
CA ASP A 202 -6.80 -17.06 3.67
C ASP A 202 -7.13 -15.68 4.29
N LEU A 203 -6.18 -14.75 4.17
CA LEU A 203 -6.24 -13.47 4.88
C LEU A 203 -7.43 -12.61 4.45
N LEU A 204 -7.82 -12.67 3.17
CA LEU A 204 -8.99 -11.93 2.68
C LEU A 204 -10.29 -12.42 3.35
N ALA A 205 -10.46 -13.73 3.48
CA ALA A 205 -11.62 -14.30 4.17
C ALA A 205 -11.66 -13.89 5.65
N THR A 206 -10.50 -13.92 6.33
CA THR A 206 -10.37 -13.48 7.72
C THR A 206 -10.65 -11.99 7.89
N ALA A 207 -10.13 -11.14 7.00
CA ALA A 207 -10.40 -9.71 7.02
C ALA A 207 -11.90 -9.42 6.87
N ARG A 208 -12.58 -10.10 5.95
CA ARG A 208 -14.04 -9.98 5.72
C ARG A 208 -14.85 -10.43 6.93
N GLU A 209 -14.51 -11.57 7.54
CA GLU A 209 -15.16 -12.07 8.76
C GLU A 209 -15.08 -11.03 9.89
N LEU A 210 -13.91 -10.44 10.10
CA LEU A 210 -13.68 -9.43 11.14
C LEU A 210 -14.21 -8.04 10.76
N GLY A 211 -14.51 -7.81 9.47
CA GLY A 211 -14.92 -6.51 8.93
C GLY A 211 -13.76 -5.51 8.89
N VAL A 212 -12.58 -5.99 8.52
CA VAL A 212 -11.33 -5.24 8.35
C VAL A 212 -11.17 -4.87 6.87
N THR A 213 -10.82 -3.61 6.58
CA THR A 213 -10.57 -3.16 5.20
C THR A 213 -9.20 -3.63 4.71
N VAL A 214 -9.13 -4.09 3.47
CA VAL A 214 -7.89 -4.48 2.80
C VAL A 214 -7.35 -3.31 1.98
N PHE A 215 -6.16 -2.82 2.33
CA PHE A 215 -5.41 -1.87 1.51
C PHE A 215 -4.46 -2.63 0.60
N ALA A 216 -4.74 -2.57 -0.71
CA ALA A 216 -3.96 -3.27 -1.73
C ALA A 216 -2.74 -2.43 -2.15
N TYR A 217 -1.55 -2.74 -1.62
CA TYR A 217 -0.34 -2.08 -2.09
C TYR A 217 0.20 -2.76 -3.36
N SER A 218 1.07 -2.08 -4.10
CA SER A 218 1.55 -2.52 -5.43
C SER A 218 0.43 -2.96 -6.37
N PRO A 219 -0.71 -2.24 -6.46
CA PRO A 219 -1.89 -2.70 -7.18
C PRO A 219 -1.66 -2.82 -8.69
N LEU A 220 -0.56 -2.26 -9.20
CA LEU A 220 -0.11 -2.37 -10.59
C LEU A 220 1.08 -3.34 -10.76
N GLY A 221 1.31 -4.26 -9.82
CA GLY A 221 2.45 -5.16 -9.85
C GLY A 221 3.76 -4.37 -9.98
N ARG A 222 3.94 -3.33 -9.16
CA ARG A 222 5.09 -2.39 -9.22
C ARG A 222 5.26 -1.73 -10.60
N GLY A 223 4.17 -1.49 -11.30
CA GLY A 223 4.11 -0.84 -12.62
C GLY A 223 4.17 -1.78 -13.81
N ILE A 224 4.31 -3.09 -13.62
CA ILE A 224 4.36 -4.05 -14.73
C ILE A 224 3.01 -4.14 -15.46
N MET A 225 1.90 -4.10 -14.72
CA MET A 225 0.56 -4.14 -15.30
C MET A 225 0.23 -2.97 -16.24
N THR A 226 1.05 -1.92 -16.24
CA THR A 226 0.92 -0.83 -17.23
C THR A 226 1.38 -1.25 -18.64
N GLY A 227 2.11 -2.36 -18.76
CA GLY A 227 2.69 -2.83 -20.03
C GLY A 227 3.85 -1.99 -20.54
N LYS A 228 4.37 -1.04 -19.74
CA LYS A 228 5.51 -0.19 -20.09
C LYS A 228 6.82 -0.97 -20.15
N TYR A 229 7.01 -1.90 -19.23
CA TYR A 229 8.27 -2.64 -19.06
C TYR A 229 8.18 -3.99 -19.80
N LYS A 230 9.20 -4.33 -20.58
CA LYS A 230 9.28 -5.54 -21.39
C LYS A 230 10.45 -6.46 -20.99
N SER A 231 11.45 -5.89 -20.32
CA SER A 231 12.59 -6.61 -19.77
C SER A 231 13.10 -5.93 -18.51
N LYS A 232 13.98 -6.59 -17.76
CA LYS A 232 14.64 -5.96 -16.60
C LYS A 232 15.55 -4.79 -17.00
N ASP A 233 15.94 -4.69 -18.28
CA ASP A 233 16.82 -3.63 -18.78
C ASP A 233 16.07 -2.30 -18.95
N ASP A 234 14.74 -2.34 -18.93
CA ASP A 234 13.90 -1.13 -18.88
C ASP A 234 13.92 -0.44 -17.51
N PHE A 235 14.46 -1.10 -16.48
CA PHE A 235 14.61 -0.52 -15.15
C PHE A 235 15.95 0.21 -15.01
N GLU A 236 15.94 1.36 -14.34
CA GLU A 236 17.18 2.06 -14.00
C GLU A 236 18.10 1.16 -13.14
N PRO A 237 19.45 1.34 -13.22
CA PRO A 237 20.39 0.47 -12.48
C PRO A 237 20.15 0.38 -10.98
N ALA A 238 19.70 1.47 -10.36
CA ALA A 238 19.38 1.54 -8.92
C ALA A 238 17.94 1.11 -8.57
N ASP A 239 17.16 0.68 -9.55
CA ASP A 239 15.76 0.28 -9.33
C ASP A 239 15.69 -1.08 -8.62
N THR A 240 15.00 -1.11 -7.49
CA THR A 240 14.92 -2.31 -6.64
C THR A 240 14.24 -3.49 -7.33
N ARG A 241 13.40 -3.25 -8.34
CA ARG A 241 12.73 -4.32 -9.12
C ARG A 241 13.71 -5.26 -9.81
N ARG A 242 14.91 -4.79 -10.15
CA ARG A 242 15.97 -5.62 -10.74
C ARG A 242 16.39 -6.81 -9.86
N PHE A 243 16.10 -6.76 -8.57
CA PHE A 243 16.50 -7.76 -7.58
C PHE A 243 15.37 -8.72 -7.18
N TYR A 244 14.16 -8.54 -7.71
CA TYR A 244 13.05 -9.45 -7.39
C TYR A 244 13.00 -10.64 -8.34
N PRO A 245 12.76 -11.88 -7.83
CA PRO A 245 12.70 -13.09 -8.64
C PRO A 245 11.70 -13.01 -9.80
N ARG A 246 10.56 -12.33 -9.61
CA ARG A 246 9.53 -12.16 -10.65
C ARG A 246 10.00 -11.40 -11.89
N TYR A 247 11.09 -10.61 -11.79
CA TYR A 247 11.60 -9.75 -12.86
C TYR A 247 12.96 -10.20 -13.39
N ASN A 248 13.46 -11.40 -13.03
CA ASN A 248 14.66 -11.96 -13.61
C ASN A 248 14.43 -12.40 -15.07
N ASP A 249 15.51 -12.67 -15.79
CA ASP A 249 15.46 -12.99 -17.22
C ASP A 249 14.67 -14.26 -17.55
N GLU A 250 14.55 -15.18 -16.58
CA GLU A 250 13.81 -16.43 -16.76
C GLU A 250 12.29 -16.23 -16.54
N ASN A 251 11.92 -15.52 -15.48
CA ASN A 251 10.54 -15.41 -15.02
C ASN A 251 9.77 -14.26 -15.68
N PHE A 252 10.46 -13.14 -15.95
CA PHE A 252 9.79 -11.94 -16.45
C PHE A 252 9.07 -12.15 -17.79
N PRO A 253 9.67 -12.81 -18.82
CA PRO A 253 8.96 -13.07 -20.07
C PRO A 253 7.72 -13.96 -19.89
N LYS A 254 7.75 -14.90 -18.94
CA LYS A 254 6.59 -15.76 -18.62
C LYS A 254 5.46 -14.92 -18.04
N ASN A 255 5.80 -14.02 -17.12
CA ASN A 255 4.88 -13.16 -16.41
C ASN A 255 4.26 -12.06 -17.30
N LEU A 256 4.95 -11.61 -18.34
CA LEU A 256 4.42 -10.62 -19.28
C LEU A 256 3.22 -11.11 -20.09
N LYS A 257 3.03 -12.42 -20.25
CA LYS A 257 1.86 -12.97 -20.96
C LYS A 257 0.53 -12.50 -20.38
N LEU A 258 0.43 -12.39 -19.05
CA LEU A 258 -0.76 -11.84 -18.43
C LEU A 258 -0.94 -10.36 -18.76
N VAL A 259 0.17 -9.60 -18.76
CA VAL A 259 0.13 -8.16 -19.09
C VAL A 259 -0.35 -7.94 -20.52
N GLU A 260 0.09 -8.74 -21.48
CA GLU A 260 -0.34 -8.68 -22.88
C GLU A 260 -1.85 -8.91 -23.00
N ARG A 261 -2.40 -9.92 -22.31
CA ARG A 261 -3.86 -10.18 -22.27
C ARG A 261 -4.62 -8.99 -21.65
N PHE A 262 -4.08 -8.37 -20.60
CA PHE A 262 -4.67 -7.16 -20.01
C PHE A 262 -4.63 -5.97 -20.98
N GLN A 263 -3.54 -5.79 -21.72
CA GLN A 263 -3.43 -4.73 -22.74
C GLN A 263 -4.47 -4.90 -23.86
N GLU A 264 -4.66 -6.12 -24.35
CA GLU A 264 -5.67 -6.42 -25.36
C GLU A 264 -7.09 -6.12 -24.87
N MET A 265 -7.42 -6.53 -23.65
CA MET A 265 -8.74 -6.28 -23.06
C MET A 265 -8.96 -4.79 -22.78
N ALA A 266 -7.96 -4.10 -22.25
CA ALA A 266 -7.99 -2.66 -21.98
C ALA A 266 -8.23 -1.86 -23.29
N ALA A 267 -7.54 -2.24 -24.38
CA ALA A 267 -7.72 -1.63 -25.67
C ALA A 267 -9.16 -1.77 -26.18
N ARG A 268 -9.78 -2.96 -26.05
CA ARG A 268 -11.20 -3.17 -26.41
C ARG A 268 -12.13 -2.33 -25.55
N LYS A 269 -11.78 -2.12 -24.27
CA LYS A 269 -12.58 -1.34 -23.31
C LYS A 269 -12.38 0.17 -23.42
N GLY A 270 -11.36 0.62 -24.15
CA GLY A 270 -11.03 2.04 -24.28
C GLY A 270 -10.39 2.65 -23.04
N CYS A 271 -9.68 1.85 -22.24
CA CYS A 271 -8.91 2.30 -21.08
C CYS A 271 -7.46 1.83 -21.15
N THR A 272 -6.61 2.27 -20.22
CA THR A 272 -5.25 1.75 -20.13
C THR A 272 -5.21 0.41 -19.36
N SER A 273 -4.17 -0.39 -19.59
CA SER A 273 -3.97 -1.65 -18.85
C SER A 273 -3.86 -1.42 -17.34
N GLY A 274 -3.22 -0.31 -16.93
CA GLY A 274 -3.17 0.07 -15.51
C GLY A 274 -4.54 0.39 -14.94
N GLN A 275 -5.38 1.13 -15.68
CA GLN A 275 -6.75 1.41 -15.25
C GLN A 275 -7.59 0.14 -15.17
N LEU A 276 -7.44 -0.79 -16.11
CA LEU A 276 -8.13 -2.08 -16.07
C LEU A 276 -7.74 -2.90 -14.84
N ALA A 277 -6.44 -2.94 -14.51
CA ALA A 277 -5.95 -3.64 -13.33
C ALA A 277 -6.51 -3.04 -12.03
N LEU A 278 -6.53 -1.71 -11.90
CA LEU A 278 -7.13 -1.03 -10.74
C LEU A 278 -8.65 -1.25 -10.67
N ALA A 279 -9.35 -1.17 -11.79
CA ALA A 279 -10.79 -1.44 -11.86
C ALA A 279 -11.12 -2.87 -11.45
N TRP A 280 -10.28 -3.84 -11.83
CA TRP A 280 -10.45 -5.22 -11.40
C TRP A 280 -10.29 -5.35 -9.86
N ILE A 281 -9.29 -4.70 -9.26
CA ILE A 281 -9.13 -4.71 -7.79
C ILE A 281 -10.36 -4.09 -7.12
N LEU A 282 -10.85 -2.96 -7.64
CA LEU A 282 -12.04 -2.29 -7.12
C LEU A 282 -13.29 -3.17 -7.22
N ALA A 283 -13.39 -4.04 -8.23
CA ALA A 283 -14.50 -4.96 -8.41
C ALA A 283 -14.48 -6.17 -7.44
N GLN A 284 -13.35 -6.43 -6.75
CA GLN A 284 -13.26 -7.58 -5.85
C GLN A 284 -14.01 -7.38 -4.52
N GLY A 285 -14.43 -6.17 -4.20
CA GLY A 285 -15.25 -5.86 -3.02
C GLY A 285 -15.10 -4.42 -2.57
N ASP A 286 -16.12 -3.89 -1.89
CA ASP A 286 -16.10 -2.54 -1.33
C ASP A 286 -15.17 -2.43 -0.10
N ASP A 287 -14.71 -3.54 0.39
CA ASP A 287 -13.76 -3.72 1.49
C ASP A 287 -12.29 -3.66 1.05
N ILE A 288 -12.01 -3.44 -0.26
CA ILE A 288 -10.65 -3.41 -0.81
C ILE A 288 -10.34 -2.03 -1.39
N ILE A 289 -9.25 -1.40 -0.96
CA ILE A 289 -8.83 -0.06 -1.39
C ILE A 289 -7.41 -0.15 -2.00
N PRO A 290 -7.25 0.01 -3.32
CA PRO A 290 -5.93 0.09 -3.94
C PRO A 290 -5.25 1.42 -3.60
N ILE A 291 -3.92 1.34 -3.35
CA ILE A 291 -3.07 2.50 -3.06
C ILE A 291 -1.91 2.61 -4.08
N PRO A 292 -2.23 2.86 -5.37
CA PRO A 292 -1.19 3.03 -6.38
C PRO A 292 -0.30 4.23 -6.06
N GLY A 293 1.01 4.06 -6.23
CA GLY A 293 2.00 5.11 -6.05
C GLY A 293 2.56 5.61 -7.38
N THR A 294 2.86 6.91 -7.44
CA THR A 294 3.58 7.52 -8.56
C THR A 294 4.25 8.82 -8.17
N LYS A 295 5.31 9.20 -8.89
CA LYS A 295 5.97 10.51 -8.81
C LYS A 295 5.63 11.44 -9.99
N LYS A 296 4.64 11.07 -10.82
CA LYS A 296 4.26 11.82 -12.03
C LYS A 296 2.76 12.10 -12.04
N ILE A 297 2.39 13.37 -12.21
CA ILE A 297 1.00 13.84 -12.28
C ILE A 297 0.19 13.05 -13.31
N LYS A 298 0.72 12.84 -14.52
CA LYS A 298 0.06 12.07 -15.56
C LYS A 298 -0.41 10.69 -15.08
N TYR A 299 0.44 9.97 -14.34
CA TYR A 299 0.10 8.63 -13.85
C TYR A 299 -0.79 8.67 -12.60
N LEU A 300 -0.73 9.74 -11.82
CA LEU A 300 -1.69 9.97 -10.74
C LEU A 300 -3.09 10.15 -11.30
N GLU A 301 -3.25 11.00 -12.31
CA GLU A 301 -4.52 11.21 -13.02
C GLU A 301 -5.05 9.92 -13.65
N GLU A 302 -4.18 9.15 -14.30
CA GLU A 302 -4.51 7.85 -14.88
C GLU A 302 -5.01 6.86 -13.82
N ASN A 303 -4.29 6.74 -12.69
CA ASN A 303 -4.65 5.85 -11.59
C ASN A 303 -6.00 6.23 -10.95
N VAL A 304 -6.20 7.51 -10.68
CA VAL A 304 -7.44 8.02 -10.10
C VAL A 304 -8.63 7.79 -11.04
N ALA A 305 -8.43 8.00 -12.34
CA ALA A 305 -9.49 7.81 -13.34
C ALA A 305 -9.94 6.35 -13.49
N ALA A 306 -9.24 5.38 -12.90
CA ALA A 306 -9.64 3.98 -12.88
C ALA A 306 -11.02 3.75 -12.22
N VAL A 307 -11.46 4.64 -11.33
CA VAL A 307 -12.81 4.58 -10.72
C VAL A 307 -13.95 4.72 -11.73
N ASN A 308 -13.65 5.25 -12.92
CA ASN A 308 -14.61 5.40 -14.00
C ASN A 308 -14.70 4.17 -14.93
N VAL A 309 -13.84 3.17 -14.74
CA VAL A 309 -13.82 1.95 -15.54
C VAL A 309 -14.70 0.91 -14.88
N THR A 310 -15.93 0.78 -15.36
CA THR A 310 -16.89 -0.21 -14.87
C THR A 310 -16.72 -1.53 -15.61
N LEU A 311 -16.54 -2.63 -14.89
CA LEU A 311 -16.50 -3.97 -15.47
C LEU A 311 -17.91 -4.58 -15.50
N THR A 312 -18.25 -5.26 -16.61
CA THR A 312 -19.41 -6.16 -16.62
C THR A 312 -19.06 -7.45 -15.86
N LYS A 313 -20.08 -8.22 -15.48
CA LYS A 313 -19.86 -9.52 -14.84
C LYS A 313 -19.07 -10.50 -15.72
N GLU A 314 -19.28 -10.46 -17.03
CA GLU A 314 -18.55 -11.29 -17.98
C GLU A 314 -17.09 -10.86 -18.06
N GLU A 315 -16.81 -9.55 -18.16
CA GLU A 315 -15.44 -9.03 -18.17
C GLU A 315 -14.69 -9.37 -16.87
N GLU A 316 -15.37 -9.26 -15.72
CA GLU A 316 -14.80 -9.64 -14.43
C GLU A 316 -14.45 -11.13 -14.37
N GLN A 317 -15.33 -12.02 -14.85
CA GLN A 317 -15.10 -13.46 -14.93
C GLN A 317 -13.97 -13.79 -15.90
N ASP A 318 -13.89 -13.13 -17.05
CA ASP A 318 -12.82 -13.32 -18.01
C ASP A 318 -11.47 -12.90 -17.44
N ILE A 319 -11.41 -11.76 -16.74
CA ILE A 319 -10.20 -11.32 -16.05
C ILE A 319 -9.82 -12.31 -14.94
N ARG A 320 -10.79 -12.75 -14.14
CA ARG A 320 -10.58 -13.73 -13.07
C ARG A 320 -9.98 -15.04 -13.62
N LYS A 321 -10.53 -15.52 -14.73
CA LYS A 321 -10.00 -16.70 -15.41
C LYS A 321 -8.55 -16.47 -15.88
N MET A 322 -8.26 -15.32 -16.50
CA MET A 322 -6.91 -14.96 -16.93
C MET A 322 -5.92 -14.94 -15.76
N VAL A 323 -6.32 -14.36 -14.63
CA VAL A 323 -5.51 -14.27 -13.42
C VAL A 323 -5.22 -15.65 -12.83
N ASN A 324 -6.24 -16.48 -12.68
CA ASN A 324 -6.10 -17.85 -12.13
C ASN A 324 -5.22 -18.75 -13.00
N GLU A 325 -5.25 -18.58 -14.34
CA GLU A 325 -4.46 -19.34 -15.30
C GLU A 325 -3.03 -18.81 -15.48
N ALA A 326 -2.72 -17.62 -14.95
CA ALA A 326 -1.48 -16.90 -15.27
C ALA A 326 -0.20 -17.63 -14.81
N GLY A 327 -0.27 -18.36 -13.68
CA GLY A 327 0.86 -19.11 -13.15
C GLY A 327 2.11 -18.23 -12.98
N ILE A 328 2.01 -17.13 -12.23
CA ILE A 328 3.09 -16.15 -12.07
C ILE A 328 4.32 -16.82 -11.49
N ALA A 329 5.44 -16.70 -12.21
CA ALA A 329 6.71 -17.31 -11.85
C ALA A 329 7.55 -16.39 -10.97
N GLY A 330 8.20 -16.98 -9.95
CA GLY A 330 9.09 -16.31 -9.02
C GLY A 330 8.40 -15.66 -7.83
N ASP A 331 9.10 -15.64 -6.70
CA ASP A 331 8.60 -15.10 -5.44
C ASP A 331 8.53 -13.57 -5.44
N ARG A 332 7.65 -13.03 -4.58
CA ARG A 332 7.47 -11.59 -4.38
C ARG A 332 8.66 -10.94 -3.69
N PHE A 333 9.20 -11.62 -2.70
CA PHE A 333 10.20 -11.12 -1.76
C PHE A 333 11.17 -12.20 -1.31
N GLU A 334 12.47 -11.86 -1.21
CA GLU A 334 13.47 -12.74 -0.63
C GLU A 334 13.77 -12.44 0.86
N ARG A 335 13.57 -11.17 1.33
CA ARG A 335 14.18 -10.74 2.60
C ARG A 335 13.27 -10.69 3.83
N LEU A 336 12.01 -10.30 3.70
CA LEU A 336 11.15 -10.06 4.87
C LEU A 336 9.98 -11.06 5.01
N GLY A 337 9.78 -11.92 4.03
CA GLY A 337 8.69 -12.89 3.97
C GLY A 337 7.28 -12.24 4.03
N PRO A 338 6.32 -12.75 3.29
CA PRO A 338 4.92 -12.34 3.40
C PRO A 338 4.24 -13.01 4.60
N TYR A 339 3.07 -12.49 4.98
CA TYR A 339 2.10 -13.10 5.91
C TYR A 339 2.74 -13.57 7.23
N SER A 340 3.51 -12.69 7.87
CA SER A 340 4.23 -13.02 9.10
C SER A 340 3.27 -13.37 10.23
N ASP A 341 3.56 -14.47 10.91
CA ASP A 341 2.94 -14.81 12.18
C ASP A 341 3.66 -14.13 13.35
N SER A 342 2.99 -14.05 14.47
CA SER A 342 3.51 -13.41 15.69
C SER A 342 4.08 -14.47 16.66
N ALA A 343 5.08 -14.07 17.43
CA ALA A 343 5.51 -14.87 18.59
C ALA A 343 4.31 -15.22 19.50
N PRO A 344 4.33 -16.35 20.20
CA PRO A 344 3.36 -16.64 21.23
C PRO A 344 3.41 -15.60 22.36
N LEU A 345 2.28 -15.44 23.08
CA LEU A 345 2.17 -14.54 24.24
C LEU A 345 2.92 -15.13 25.44
#